data_7f6cbaf5e857418c150349a5295ee460
#
_entry.id   7f6cbaf5e857418c150349a5295ee460
#
_cell.length_a   1.000
_cell.length_b   1.000
_cell.length_c   1.000
_cell.angle_alpha   90.00
_cell.angle_beta   90.00
_cell.angle_gamma   90.00
#
_symmetry.space_group_name_H-M   'P 1'
#
loop_
_entity.id
_entity.type
_entity.pdbx_description
1 polymer ?
#
loop_
_entity_poly.entity_id
_entity_poly.type
_entity_poly.pdbx_seq_one_letter_code
_entity_poly.pdbx_strand_id
1 'polypeptide(L)'
;PLAKQVPIVFAGVNYPNWELIKQYPNVTGFHDKIDYRTNFHVAKELFGENVRPFAILDKTFLDRAIQDDMKEQLKDEKVTGVVHPEYSSAERDSLVKKEGYIPFNTMAARGSNSYGGALIWSLSKYVPNGCYIQLKRDFTTVNMGNVSASPGMTVINEAFGYGERLLGGYITPITIQASEEVKVAVRILKGASPADIPVCESKKEFLVDWQVLKQLQWDKKRIPEKYHFINMPFKEQYRGIWITLMVLIFMLLFSIFSLLLFLYLREQKRKKMALYALADEKETLALSIEGGNTYAWKLQDECIVLENAFWKSINEVPRKLTIDELESY
;
A
#
# COMPACT_ATOMS: atom_id res chain seq x y z
N PRO A 1 -28.30 -33.26 -21.09
CA PRO A 1 -29.07 -33.88 -19.99
C PRO A 1 -28.44 -33.52 -18.62
N LEU A 2 -27.13 -33.65 -18.45
CA LEU A 2 -26.45 -33.34 -17.18
C LEU A 2 -26.59 -31.86 -16.78
N ALA A 3 -26.57 -30.94 -17.73
CA ALA A 3 -26.70 -29.52 -17.47
C ALA A 3 -28.03 -29.11 -16.80
N LYS A 4 -29.10 -29.89 -16.97
CA LYS A 4 -30.41 -29.61 -16.37
C LYS A 4 -30.53 -30.05 -14.91
N GLN A 5 -29.64 -30.90 -14.45
CA GLN A 5 -29.67 -31.47 -13.08
C GLN A 5 -28.64 -30.82 -12.15
N VAL A 6 -27.60 -30.22 -12.70
CA VAL A 6 -26.53 -29.61 -11.89
C VAL A 6 -26.83 -28.12 -11.73
N PRO A 7 -26.85 -27.60 -10.50
CA PRO A 7 -26.93 -26.15 -10.28
C PRO A 7 -25.79 -25.40 -10.93
N ILE A 8 -26.11 -24.32 -11.60
CA ILE A 8 -25.13 -23.43 -12.26
C ILE A 8 -25.28 -22.05 -11.64
N VAL A 9 -24.19 -21.54 -11.07
CA VAL A 9 -24.08 -20.17 -10.60
C VAL A 9 -23.11 -19.44 -11.51
N PHE A 10 -23.52 -18.32 -12.09
CA PHE A 10 -22.67 -17.51 -12.95
C PHE A 10 -22.41 -16.12 -12.34
N ALA A 11 -21.25 -15.53 -12.65
CA ALA A 11 -20.93 -14.17 -12.32
C ALA A 11 -20.18 -13.47 -13.48
N GLY A 12 -20.18 -12.14 -13.48
CA GLY A 12 -19.41 -11.33 -14.41
C GLY A 12 -19.88 -11.37 -15.88
N VAL A 13 -21.11 -11.82 -16.14
CA VAL A 13 -21.67 -11.85 -17.48
C VAL A 13 -22.29 -10.48 -17.79
N ASN A 14 -21.73 -9.75 -18.75
CA ASN A 14 -22.19 -8.40 -19.09
C ASN A 14 -23.51 -8.43 -19.92
N TYR A 15 -23.61 -9.33 -20.90
CA TYR A 15 -24.76 -9.46 -21.79
C TYR A 15 -25.32 -10.89 -21.76
N PRO A 16 -26.04 -11.28 -20.69
CA PRO A 16 -26.59 -12.61 -20.57
C PRO A 16 -27.72 -12.84 -21.59
N ASN A 17 -27.78 -14.04 -22.14
CA ASN A 17 -28.90 -14.46 -22.97
C ASN A 17 -30.10 -14.83 -22.07
N TRP A 18 -30.97 -13.85 -21.80
CA TRP A 18 -32.11 -14.01 -20.91
C TRP A 18 -33.10 -15.06 -21.34
N GLU A 19 -33.33 -15.19 -22.64
CA GLU A 19 -34.22 -16.21 -23.20
C GLU A 19 -33.68 -17.62 -22.97
N LEU A 20 -32.37 -17.78 -23.01
CA LEU A 20 -31.73 -19.07 -22.70
C LEU A 20 -31.79 -19.35 -21.18
N ILE A 21 -31.46 -18.35 -20.33
CA ILE A 21 -31.44 -18.52 -18.86
C ILE A 21 -32.83 -18.93 -18.37
N LYS A 22 -33.90 -18.30 -18.85
CA LYS A 22 -35.29 -18.62 -18.47
C LYS A 22 -35.68 -20.08 -18.74
N GLN A 23 -35.01 -20.77 -19.67
CA GLN A 23 -35.29 -22.18 -20.01
C GLN A 23 -34.64 -23.17 -19.00
N TYR A 24 -33.77 -22.68 -18.14
CA TYR A 24 -33.01 -23.53 -17.23
C TYR A 24 -33.21 -23.12 -15.75
N PRO A 25 -34.15 -23.77 -15.03
CA PRO A 25 -34.44 -23.43 -13.65
C PRO A 25 -33.30 -23.72 -12.66
N ASN A 26 -32.28 -24.42 -13.13
CA ASN A 26 -31.07 -24.72 -12.34
C ASN A 26 -29.97 -23.68 -12.52
N VAL A 27 -30.22 -22.58 -13.25
CA VAL A 27 -29.26 -21.51 -13.51
C VAL A 27 -29.64 -20.26 -12.73
N THR A 28 -28.71 -19.71 -11.97
CA THR A 28 -28.83 -18.43 -11.27
C THR A 28 -27.48 -17.73 -11.22
N GLY A 29 -27.40 -16.55 -10.64
CA GLY A 29 -26.12 -15.84 -10.47
C GLY A 29 -26.23 -14.33 -10.52
N PHE A 30 -25.16 -13.71 -10.94
CA PHE A 30 -25.03 -12.27 -11.01
C PHE A 30 -24.59 -11.83 -12.41
N HIS A 31 -25.37 -10.92 -13.01
CA HIS A 31 -24.93 -10.25 -14.22
C HIS A 31 -24.22 -8.95 -13.90
N ASP A 32 -23.27 -8.55 -14.72
CA ASP A 32 -22.55 -7.30 -14.62
C ASP A 32 -22.99 -6.35 -15.73
N LYS A 33 -24.11 -5.64 -15.51
CA LYS A 33 -24.59 -4.65 -16.48
C LYS A 33 -23.60 -3.50 -16.56
N ILE A 34 -23.08 -3.20 -17.75
CA ILE A 34 -22.16 -2.08 -17.93
C ILE A 34 -22.93 -0.76 -17.83
N ASP A 35 -22.43 0.16 -17.00
CA ASP A 35 -22.96 1.51 -16.87
C ASP A 35 -22.07 2.52 -17.63
N TYR A 36 -22.34 2.68 -18.91
CA TYR A 36 -21.60 3.61 -19.78
C TYR A 36 -21.83 5.06 -19.39
N ARG A 37 -23.04 5.43 -18.96
CA ARG A 37 -23.38 6.81 -18.57
C ARG A 37 -22.57 7.25 -17.36
N THR A 38 -22.57 6.45 -16.29
CA THR A 38 -21.78 6.77 -15.09
C THR A 38 -20.30 6.80 -15.42
N ASN A 39 -19.79 5.85 -16.22
CA ASN A 39 -18.37 5.86 -16.61
C ASN A 39 -18.00 7.04 -17.50
N PHE A 40 -18.92 7.54 -18.32
CA PHE A 40 -18.71 8.78 -19.07
C PHE A 40 -18.58 9.99 -18.13
N HIS A 41 -19.44 10.09 -17.12
CA HIS A 41 -19.32 11.14 -16.10
C HIS A 41 -18.05 11.00 -15.26
N VAL A 42 -17.64 9.79 -14.92
CA VAL A 42 -16.35 9.52 -14.27
C VAL A 42 -15.18 10.04 -15.12
N ALA A 43 -15.22 9.80 -16.42
CA ALA A 43 -14.19 10.32 -17.32
C ALA A 43 -14.16 11.86 -17.33
N LYS A 44 -15.31 12.51 -17.41
CA LYS A 44 -15.40 13.99 -17.32
C LYS A 44 -14.90 14.51 -15.97
N GLU A 45 -15.30 13.87 -14.87
CA GLU A 45 -14.90 14.27 -13.52
C GLU A 45 -13.38 14.19 -13.32
N LEU A 46 -12.74 13.17 -13.87
CA LEU A 46 -11.29 12.96 -13.70
C LEU A 46 -10.44 13.73 -14.71
N PHE A 47 -10.89 13.84 -15.96
CA PHE A 47 -10.09 14.41 -17.05
C PHE A 47 -10.60 15.78 -17.54
N GLY A 48 -11.78 16.21 -17.09
CA GLY A 48 -12.40 17.49 -17.45
C GLY A 48 -13.54 17.36 -18.44
N GLU A 49 -14.36 18.40 -18.55
CA GLU A 49 -15.60 18.40 -19.33
C GLU A 49 -15.43 18.18 -20.83
N ASN A 50 -14.25 18.49 -21.36
CA ASN A 50 -13.96 18.33 -22.79
C ASN A 50 -13.57 16.90 -23.17
N VAL A 51 -13.55 15.97 -22.23
CA VAL A 51 -13.17 14.58 -22.48
C VAL A 51 -14.23 13.91 -23.36
N ARG A 52 -13.74 13.07 -24.26
CA ARG A 52 -14.58 12.30 -25.19
C ARG A 52 -14.17 10.84 -25.14
N PRO A 53 -14.94 9.99 -24.48
CA PRO A 53 -14.67 8.57 -24.46
C PRO A 53 -14.90 7.97 -25.84
N PHE A 54 -14.08 6.98 -26.18
CA PHE A 54 -14.29 6.16 -27.35
C PHE A 54 -14.03 4.68 -27.06
N ALA A 55 -14.68 3.81 -27.78
CA ALA A 55 -14.46 2.37 -27.73
C ALA A 55 -14.08 1.85 -29.12
N ILE A 56 -13.26 0.80 -29.15
CA ILE A 56 -12.96 0.10 -30.40
C ILE A 56 -13.78 -1.18 -30.41
N LEU A 57 -14.68 -1.28 -31.37
CA LEU A 57 -15.64 -2.37 -31.47
C LEU A 57 -15.46 -3.14 -32.80
N ASP A 58 -15.75 -4.43 -32.78
CA ASP A 58 -15.75 -5.33 -33.94
C ASP A 58 -17.21 -5.58 -34.39
N LYS A 59 -17.38 -6.47 -35.39
CA LYS A 59 -18.68 -6.92 -35.89
C LYS A 59 -19.24 -8.14 -35.15
N THR A 60 -18.65 -8.52 -34.03
CA THR A 60 -19.13 -9.64 -33.22
C THR A 60 -20.52 -9.37 -32.63
N PHE A 61 -21.20 -10.39 -32.19
CA PHE A 61 -22.47 -10.24 -31.48
C PHE A 61 -22.29 -9.34 -30.24
N LEU A 62 -21.23 -9.58 -29.46
CA LEU A 62 -20.95 -8.84 -28.26
C LEU A 62 -20.70 -7.36 -28.56
N ASP A 63 -19.90 -7.06 -29.57
CA ASP A 63 -19.56 -5.68 -29.93
C ASP A 63 -20.76 -4.89 -30.42
N ARG A 64 -21.67 -5.55 -31.17
CA ARG A 64 -22.93 -4.91 -31.54
C ARG A 64 -23.80 -4.61 -30.32
N ALA A 65 -23.91 -5.58 -29.40
CA ALA A 65 -24.65 -5.35 -28.13
C ALA A 65 -24.09 -4.20 -27.33
N ILE A 66 -22.75 -4.12 -27.21
CA ILE A 66 -22.04 -3.02 -26.57
C ILE A 66 -22.34 -1.69 -27.27
N GLN A 67 -22.26 -1.67 -28.61
CA GLN A 67 -22.51 -0.46 -29.38
C GLN A 67 -23.94 0.05 -29.21
N ASP A 68 -24.91 -0.85 -29.24
CA ASP A 68 -26.32 -0.49 -29.11
C ASP A 68 -26.62 0.03 -27.69
N ASP A 69 -26.08 -0.64 -26.67
CA ASP A 69 -26.21 -0.22 -25.27
C ASP A 69 -25.51 1.13 -25.02
N MET A 70 -24.31 1.35 -25.54
CA MET A 70 -23.63 2.64 -25.48
C MET A 70 -24.46 3.75 -26.15
N LYS A 71 -24.99 3.50 -27.33
CA LYS A 71 -25.84 4.49 -28.04
C LYS A 71 -27.08 4.85 -27.24
N GLU A 72 -27.73 3.86 -26.62
CA GLU A 72 -28.91 4.10 -25.80
C GLU A 72 -28.59 4.89 -24.54
N GLN A 73 -27.59 4.44 -23.79
CA GLN A 73 -27.23 5.08 -22.53
C GLN A 73 -26.67 6.49 -22.70
N LEU A 74 -26.01 6.78 -23.81
CA LEU A 74 -25.30 8.03 -24.11
C LEU A 74 -26.00 8.87 -25.20
N LYS A 75 -27.29 8.61 -25.48
CA LYS A 75 -28.04 9.28 -26.55
C LYS A 75 -28.09 10.81 -26.40
N ASP A 76 -28.04 11.32 -25.18
CA ASP A 76 -28.07 12.75 -24.87
C ASP A 76 -26.67 13.38 -24.82
N GLU A 77 -25.63 12.56 -24.96
CA GLU A 77 -24.24 12.99 -24.89
C GLU A 77 -23.63 13.02 -26.31
N LYS A 78 -22.79 14.01 -26.58
CA LYS A 78 -22.03 14.04 -27.84
C LYS A 78 -20.91 13.00 -27.82
N VAL A 79 -21.26 11.74 -27.87
CA VAL A 79 -20.27 10.65 -27.99
C VAL A 79 -19.80 10.61 -29.43
N THR A 80 -18.61 11.09 -29.66
CA THR A 80 -17.93 10.97 -30.93
C THR A 80 -16.92 9.84 -30.83
N GLY A 81 -17.15 8.74 -31.55
CA GLY A 81 -16.08 7.81 -31.75
C GLY A 81 -16.28 6.42 -31.17
N VAL A 82 -17.36 5.76 -31.62
CA VAL A 82 -17.29 4.32 -31.72
C VAL A 82 -16.40 4.05 -32.94
N VAL A 83 -15.22 3.52 -32.70
CA VAL A 83 -14.28 3.19 -33.76
C VAL A 83 -14.59 1.79 -34.23
N HIS A 84 -15.14 1.68 -35.44
CA HIS A 84 -15.35 0.40 -36.08
C HIS A 84 -14.04 -0.16 -36.67
N PRO A 85 -13.93 -1.48 -36.86
CA PRO A 85 -12.81 -2.11 -37.56
C PRO A 85 -12.66 -1.64 -39.00
N GLU A 86 -13.71 -1.04 -39.55
CA GLU A 86 -13.71 -0.43 -40.88
C GLU A 86 -12.86 0.81 -41.02
N TYR A 87 -12.56 1.49 -39.87
CA TYR A 87 -11.62 2.59 -39.88
C TYR A 87 -10.22 2.09 -40.20
N SER A 88 -9.53 2.78 -41.08
CA SER A 88 -8.11 2.53 -41.33
C SER A 88 -7.28 2.72 -40.07
N SER A 89 -6.11 2.11 -40.04
CA SER A 89 -5.19 2.30 -38.92
C SER A 89 -4.85 3.78 -38.72
N ALA A 90 -4.75 4.55 -39.80
CA ALA A 90 -4.47 5.97 -39.76
C ALA A 90 -5.61 6.78 -39.10
N GLU A 91 -6.87 6.46 -39.42
CA GLU A 91 -8.03 7.11 -38.78
C GLU A 91 -8.13 6.80 -37.30
N ARG A 92 -7.90 5.53 -36.92
CA ARG A 92 -7.84 5.14 -35.51
C ARG A 92 -6.72 5.85 -34.76
N ASP A 93 -5.52 5.89 -35.33
CA ASP A 93 -4.37 6.58 -34.79
C ASP A 93 -4.62 8.09 -34.66
N SER A 94 -5.33 8.68 -35.61
CA SER A 94 -5.72 10.08 -35.55
C SER A 94 -6.70 10.37 -34.38
N LEU A 95 -7.69 9.50 -34.18
CA LEU A 95 -8.63 9.64 -33.07
C LEU A 95 -7.96 9.52 -31.71
N VAL A 96 -7.08 8.56 -31.54
CA VAL A 96 -6.38 8.32 -30.26
C VAL A 96 -5.41 9.46 -29.93
N LYS A 97 -4.79 10.06 -30.94
CA LYS A 97 -3.87 11.20 -30.78
C LYS A 97 -4.59 12.52 -30.59
N LYS A 98 -5.89 12.58 -30.85
CA LYS A 98 -6.65 13.80 -30.73
C LYS A 98 -6.84 14.15 -29.25
N GLU A 99 -6.55 15.41 -28.91
CA GLU A 99 -6.67 15.90 -27.55
C GLU A 99 -8.10 15.68 -26.99
N GLY A 100 -8.16 15.24 -25.72
CA GLY A 100 -9.42 14.98 -25.03
C GLY A 100 -10.07 13.62 -25.30
N TYR A 101 -9.50 12.78 -26.18
CA TYR A 101 -10.03 11.44 -26.43
C TYR A 101 -9.44 10.43 -25.41
N ILE A 102 -10.31 9.76 -24.68
CA ILE A 102 -9.95 8.75 -23.69
C ILE A 102 -10.48 7.38 -24.13
N PRO A 103 -9.62 6.38 -24.31
CA PRO A 103 -10.06 5.04 -24.66
C PRO A 103 -10.77 4.36 -23.49
N PHE A 104 -11.92 3.78 -23.77
CA PHE A 104 -12.64 2.88 -22.87
C PHE A 104 -12.31 1.44 -23.19
N ASN A 105 -11.83 0.72 -22.18
CA ASN A 105 -11.66 -0.71 -22.26
C ASN A 105 -13.03 -1.39 -22.12
N THR A 106 -13.55 -1.90 -23.21
CA THR A 106 -14.81 -2.65 -23.27
C THR A 106 -14.58 -4.15 -23.45
N MET A 107 -13.34 -4.58 -23.61
CA MET A 107 -12.92 -5.95 -23.95
C MET A 107 -13.51 -6.53 -25.24
N ALA A 108 -14.18 -5.72 -26.01
CA ALA A 108 -14.84 -6.13 -27.25
C ALA A 108 -13.86 -6.66 -28.31
N ALA A 109 -12.62 -6.22 -28.28
CA ALA A 109 -11.61 -6.56 -29.28
C ALA A 109 -11.10 -8.02 -29.26
N ARG A 110 -11.59 -8.85 -28.36
CA ARG A 110 -11.12 -10.25 -28.20
C ARG A 110 -11.66 -11.27 -29.17
N GLY A 111 -12.75 -10.96 -29.85
CA GLY A 111 -13.58 -11.99 -30.47
C GLY A 111 -13.23 -12.40 -31.90
N SER A 112 -12.37 -11.70 -32.61
CA SER A 112 -12.17 -11.95 -34.05
C SER A 112 -10.78 -12.50 -34.35
N ASN A 113 -10.74 -13.74 -34.80
CA ASN A 113 -9.50 -14.45 -35.15
C ASN A 113 -8.70 -13.81 -36.30
N SER A 114 -9.30 -12.97 -37.12
CA SER A 114 -8.64 -12.33 -38.25
C SER A 114 -8.33 -10.85 -38.04
N TYR A 115 -9.13 -10.17 -37.26
CA TYR A 115 -8.94 -8.74 -36.91
C TYR A 115 -8.36 -8.54 -35.52
N GLY A 116 -8.58 -9.50 -34.63
CA GLY A 116 -8.14 -9.43 -33.24
C GLY A 116 -6.64 -9.15 -33.10
N GLY A 117 -5.81 -9.83 -33.89
CA GLY A 117 -4.36 -9.62 -33.87
C GLY A 117 -3.94 -8.23 -34.31
N ALA A 118 -4.52 -7.71 -35.39
CA ALA A 118 -4.21 -6.38 -35.90
C ALA A 118 -4.80 -5.27 -35.00
N LEU A 119 -6.00 -5.49 -34.49
CA LEU A 119 -6.64 -4.57 -33.53
C LEU A 119 -5.91 -4.54 -32.21
N ILE A 120 -5.55 -5.69 -31.69
CA ILE A 120 -4.71 -5.82 -30.50
C ILE A 120 -3.36 -5.15 -30.72
N TRP A 121 -2.76 -5.30 -31.88
CA TRP A 121 -1.48 -4.67 -32.19
C TRP A 121 -1.60 -3.15 -32.34
N SER A 122 -2.66 -2.63 -32.95
CA SER A 122 -2.89 -1.18 -33.01
C SER A 122 -3.34 -0.60 -31.66
N LEU A 123 -4.10 -1.35 -30.88
CA LEU A 123 -4.43 -1.04 -29.51
C LEU A 123 -3.17 -1.04 -28.62
N SER A 124 -2.19 -1.86 -28.97
CA SER A 124 -0.94 -1.96 -28.23
C SER A 124 -0.19 -0.66 -28.16
N LYS A 125 -0.32 0.18 -29.11
CA LYS A 125 0.27 1.51 -29.06
C LYS A 125 -0.47 2.48 -28.15
N TYR A 126 -1.76 2.26 -27.88
CA TYR A 126 -2.65 3.29 -27.37
C TYR A 126 -3.53 2.84 -26.21
N VAL A 127 -3.76 1.53 -26.07
CA VAL A 127 -4.55 0.97 -25.00
C VAL A 127 -3.63 0.61 -23.83
N PRO A 128 -4.08 0.83 -22.63
CA PRO A 128 -3.38 0.49 -21.42
C PRO A 128 -2.89 -0.96 -21.39
N ASN A 129 -1.70 -1.18 -20.85
CA ASN A 129 -1.05 -2.48 -20.74
C ASN A 129 -1.88 -3.54 -20.00
N GLY A 130 -2.91 -3.15 -19.23
CA GLY A 130 -3.80 -4.07 -18.56
C GLY A 130 -4.53 -5.02 -19.52
N CYS A 131 -5.00 -4.54 -20.66
CA CYS A 131 -5.53 -5.38 -21.74
C CYS A 131 -4.49 -6.34 -22.32
N TYR A 132 -3.23 -6.00 -22.15
CA TYR A 132 -2.09 -6.71 -22.66
C TYR A 132 -1.59 -7.84 -21.79
N ILE A 133 -1.69 -7.74 -20.48
CA ILE A 133 -1.15 -8.77 -19.58
C ILE A 133 -1.83 -10.10 -19.87
N GLN A 134 -3.10 -10.07 -20.19
CA GLN A 134 -3.82 -11.28 -20.55
C GLN A 134 -3.49 -11.74 -21.98
N LEU A 135 -3.26 -10.80 -22.88
CA LEU A 135 -2.81 -11.06 -24.25
C LEU A 135 -1.33 -11.45 -24.31
N LYS A 136 -0.50 -10.92 -23.41
CA LYS A 136 0.92 -11.31 -23.27
C LYS A 136 1.10 -12.76 -22.83
N ARG A 137 0.12 -13.36 -22.18
CA ARG A 137 0.11 -14.81 -21.94
C ARG A 137 -0.09 -15.62 -23.21
N ASP A 138 -0.85 -15.07 -24.16
CA ASP A 138 -1.21 -15.75 -25.40
C ASP A 138 -0.29 -15.36 -26.58
N PHE A 139 0.36 -14.19 -26.50
CA PHE A 139 1.20 -13.63 -27.56
C PHE A 139 2.53 -13.09 -27.00
N THR A 140 3.51 -13.97 -26.90
CA THR A 140 4.82 -13.73 -26.28
C THR A 140 5.76 -12.78 -27.02
N THR A 141 5.35 -12.12 -28.10
CA THR A 141 6.27 -11.45 -29.03
C THR A 141 6.04 -9.95 -29.26
N VAL A 142 5.10 -9.30 -28.60
CA VAL A 142 4.92 -7.86 -28.81
C VAL A 142 5.74 -7.06 -27.82
N ASN A 143 6.88 -6.57 -28.30
CA ASN A 143 7.75 -5.66 -27.56
C ASN A 143 7.10 -4.27 -27.49
N MET A 144 6.56 -3.93 -26.34
CA MET A 144 5.72 -2.76 -26.08
C MET A 144 6.50 -1.53 -25.61
N GLY A 145 7.76 -1.43 -26.02
CA GLY A 145 8.52 -0.21 -25.80
C GLY A 145 7.87 1.01 -26.45
N ASN A 146 7.65 2.06 -25.70
CA ASN A 146 7.22 3.40 -26.16
C ASN A 146 5.76 3.59 -26.57
N VAL A 147 4.84 3.05 -25.84
CA VAL A 147 3.43 3.43 -26.04
C VAL A 147 3.15 4.74 -25.31
N SER A 148 2.70 5.74 -26.06
CA SER A 148 2.28 7.03 -25.54
C SER A 148 1.27 6.88 -24.40
N ALA A 149 1.49 7.63 -23.36
CA ALA A 149 0.86 7.48 -22.05
C ALA A 149 -0.52 8.13 -21.94
N SER A 150 -1.44 7.88 -22.88
CA SER A 150 -2.84 8.24 -22.61
C SER A 150 -3.39 7.29 -21.56
N PRO A 151 -3.85 7.80 -20.42
CA PRO A 151 -4.55 6.97 -19.45
C PRO A 151 -5.83 6.44 -20.05
N GLY A 152 -6.11 5.15 -19.87
CA GLY A 152 -7.38 4.56 -20.26
C GLY A 152 -8.32 4.48 -19.07
N MET A 153 -9.60 4.50 -19.36
CA MET A 153 -10.67 4.14 -18.43
C MET A 153 -11.13 2.72 -18.69
N THR A 154 -11.78 2.11 -17.75
CA THR A 154 -12.43 0.82 -17.94
C THR A 154 -13.88 0.86 -17.51
N VAL A 155 -14.72 0.12 -18.21
CA VAL A 155 -16.13 -0.05 -17.87
C VAL A 155 -16.43 -1.46 -17.32
N ILE A 156 -15.40 -2.31 -17.33
CA ILE A 156 -15.44 -3.68 -16.83
C ILE A 156 -14.20 -3.98 -16.00
N ASN A 157 -14.29 -5.03 -15.19
CA ASN A 157 -13.19 -5.41 -14.31
C ASN A 157 -12.02 -6.09 -15.02
N GLU A 158 -12.25 -6.62 -16.23
CA GLU A 158 -11.23 -7.35 -16.95
C GLU A 158 -10.05 -6.45 -17.35
N ALA A 159 -8.84 -6.93 -17.12
CA ALA A 159 -7.59 -6.23 -17.34
C ALA A 159 -7.33 -5.01 -16.41
N PHE A 160 -8.21 -4.75 -15.44
CA PHE A 160 -8.03 -3.70 -14.45
C PHE A 160 -7.27 -4.20 -13.21
N GLY A 161 -6.55 -3.31 -12.54
CA GLY A 161 -5.90 -3.62 -11.27
C GLY A 161 -4.49 -4.20 -11.36
N TYR A 162 -3.87 -4.17 -12.52
CA TYR A 162 -2.49 -4.63 -12.71
C TYR A 162 -1.43 -3.53 -12.55
N GLY A 163 -1.84 -2.32 -12.16
CA GLY A 163 -0.93 -1.19 -12.03
C GLY A 163 -0.46 -0.61 -13.37
N GLU A 164 -1.16 -0.90 -14.45
CA GLU A 164 -0.77 -0.53 -15.80
C GLU A 164 -1.91 0.19 -16.52
N ARG A 165 -1.73 1.45 -16.81
CA ARG A 165 -2.49 2.36 -17.71
C ARG A 165 -4.02 2.43 -17.64
N LEU A 166 -4.74 1.48 -17.08
CA LEU A 166 -6.15 1.63 -16.77
C LEU A 166 -6.29 2.34 -15.43
N LEU A 167 -6.69 3.62 -15.48
CA LEU A 167 -6.80 4.43 -14.27
C LEU A 167 -7.94 3.94 -13.37
N GLY A 168 -9.07 3.57 -13.95
CA GLY A 168 -10.22 3.11 -13.19
C GLY A 168 -11.53 3.31 -13.90
N GLY A 169 -12.61 3.25 -13.12
CA GLY A 169 -13.98 3.41 -13.60
C GLY A 169 -15.01 3.12 -12.52
N TYR A 170 -16.26 3.11 -12.92
CA TYR A 170 -17.39 2.64 -12.11
C TYR A 170 -17.70 1.20 -12.56
N ILE A 171 -17.17 0.25 -11.85
CA ILE A 171 -17.13 -1.18 -12.25
C ILE A 171 -17.41 -2.08 -11.06
N THR A 172 -17.75 -3.34 -11.35
CA THR A 172 -17.90 -4.37 -10.32
C THR A 172 -16.52 -4.92 -9.93
N PRO A 173 -16.08 -4.76 -8.66
CA PRO A 173 -14.84 -5.37 -8.19
C PRO A 173 -14.89 -6.89 -8.27
N ILE A 174 -13.78 -7.54 -8.68
CA ILE A 174 -13.70 -9.01 -8.76
C ILE A 174 -13.96 -9.69 -7.42
N THR A 175 -13.57 -9.04 -6.34
CA THR A 175 -13.80 -9.51 -4.97
C THR A 175 -15.29 -9.54 -4.60
N ILE A 176 -16.06 -8.57 -5.09
CA ILE A 176 -17.52 -8.54 -4.91
C ILE A 176 -18.15 -9.64 -5.73
N GLN A 177 -17.81 -9.77 -7.02
CA GLN A 177 -18.31 -10.86 -7.88
C GLN A 177 -18.09 -12.22 -7.24
N ALA A 178 -16.85 -12.52 -6.84
CA ALA A 178 -16.51 -13.78 -6.22
C ALA A 178 -17.25 -14.01 -4.89
N SER A 179 -17.38 -12.97 -4.06
CA SER A 179 -18.10 -13.06 -2.78
C SER A 179 -19.60 -13.33 -2.97
N GLU A 180 -20.22 -12.66 -3.93
CA GLU A 180 -21.64 -12.83 -4.26
C GLU A 180 -21.91 -14.25 -4.79
N GLU A 181 -21.08 -14.72 -5.72
CA GLU A 181 -21.17 -16.07 -6.30
C GLU A 181 -21.03 -17.14 -5.25
N VAL A 182 -20.01 -17.04 -4.37
CA VAL A 182 -19.79 -18.01 -3.27
C VAL A 182 -20.98 -18.04 -2.31
N LYS A 183 -21.57 -16.89 -1.95
CA LYS A 183 -22.76 -16.84 -1.09
C LYS A 183 -23.93 -17.59 -1.69
N VAL A 184 -24.18 -17.44 -2.99
CA VAL A 184 -25.23 -18.16 -3.69
C VAL A 184 -24.92 -19.65 -3.75
N ALA A 185 -23.70 -20.04 -4.11
CA ALA A 185 -23.27 -21.42 -4.14
C ALA A 185 -23.45 -22.11 -2.77
N VAL A 186 -23.06 -21.45 -1.68
CA VAL A 186 -23.26 -21.97 -0.31
C VAL A 186 -24.74 -22.13 0.03
N ARG A 187 -25.62 -21.22 -0.39
CA ARG A 187 -27.08 -21.38 -0.18
C ARG A 187 -27.61 -22.62 -0.89
N ILE A 188 -27.18 -22.84 -2.14
CA ILE A 188 -27.58 -24.01 -2.92
C ILE A 188 -27.08 -25.32 -2.26
N LEU A 189 -25.81 -25.33 -1.82
CA LEU A 189 -25.24 -26.48 -1.11
C LEU A 189 -25.96 -26.78 0.22
N LYS A 190 -26.60 -25.79 0.82
CA LYS A 190 -27.46 -25.92 2.00
C LYS A 190 -28.90 -26.35 1.70
N GLY A 191 -29.22 -26.61 0.42
CA GLY A 191 -30.51 -27.10 -0.01
C GLY A 191 -31.47 -26.09 -0.62
N ALA A 192 -31.03 -24.84 -0.87
CA ALA A 192 -31.85 -23.90 -1.60
C ALA A 192 -31.93 -24.27 -3.08
N SER A 193 -33.13 -24.16 -3.69
CA SER A 193 -33.28 -24.35 -5.12
C SER A 193 -32.72 -23.15 -5.89
N PRO A 194 -31.93 -23.36 -6.95
CA PRO A 194 -31.50 -22.26 -7.81
C PRO A 194 -32.66 -21.46 -8.40
N ALA A 195 -33.80 -22.13 -8.69
CA ALA A 195 -35.01 -21.47 -9.22
C ALA A 195 -35.60 -20.42 -8.27
N ASP A 196 -35.36 -20.56 -6.95
CA ASP A 196 -35.83 -19.63 -5.92
C ASP A 196 -34.86 -18.48 -5.67
N ILE A 197 -33.72 -18.48 -6.34
CA ILE A 197 -32.69 -17.45 -6.22
C ILE A 197 -32.71 -16.61 -7.51
N PRO A 198 -33.22 -15.37 -7.46
CA PRO A 198 -33.28 -14.55 -8.66
C PRO A 198 -31.88 -14.18 -9.14
N VAL A 199 -31.72 -14.04 -10.45
CA VAL A 199 -30.52 -13.43 -11.02
C VAL A 199 -30.51 -11.95 -10.69
N CYS A 200 -29.43 -11.48 -10.08
CA CYS A 200 -29.26 -10.11 -9.62
C CYS A 200 -28.14 -9.38 -10.40
N GLU A 201 -28.17 -8.05 -10.34
CA GLU A 201 -27.06 -7.24 -10.83
C GLU A 201 -25.99 -7.14 -9.74
N SER A 202 -24.72 -7.32 -10.14
CA SER A 202 -23.57 -7.12 -9.24
C SER A 202 -23.37 -5.67 -8.83
N LYS A 203 -22.91 -5.45 -7.60
CA LYS A 203 -22.67 -4.11 -7.07
C LYS A 203 -21.41 -3.51 -7.69
N LYS A 204 -21.51 -2.24 -8.08
CA LYS A 204 -20.41 -1.47 -8.63
C LYS A 204 -19.83 -0.50 -7.62
N GLU A 205 -18.55 -0.19 -7.82
CA GLU A 205 -17.81 0.80 -7.04
C GLU A 205 -17.00 1.71 -7.96
N PHE A 206 -16.73 2.92 -7.47
CA PHE A 206 -15.79 3.83 -8.10
C PHE A 206 -14.37 3.39 -7.72
N LEU A 207 -13.60 2.88 -8.67
CA LEU A 207 -12.26 2.36 -8.42
C LEU A 207 -11.22 3.16 -9.17
N VAL A 208 -10.07 3.37 -8.52
CA VAL A 208 -8.88 4.00 -9.10
C VAL A 208 -7.64 3.19 -8.74
N ASP A 209 -6.83 2.88 -9.73
CA ASP A 209 -5.54 2.22 -9.53
C ASP A 209 -4.48 3.25 -9.09
N TRP A 210 -4.00 3.08 -7.86
CA TRP A 210 -2.98 3.94 -7.28
C TRP A 210 -1.67 3.98 -8.06
N GLN A 211 -1.23 2.85 -8.61
CA GLN A 211 0.02 2.78 -9.35
C GLN A 211 -0.09 3.58 -10.66
N VAL A 212 -1.22 3.46 -11.34
CA VAL A 212 -1.49 4.25 -12.54
C VAL A 212 -1.62 5.73 -12.22
N LEU A 213 -2.28 6.09 -11.12
CA LEU A 213 -2.35 7.48 -10.65
C LEU A 213 -0.95 8.08 -10.46
N LYS A 214 -0.03 7.30 -9.88
CA LYS A 214 1.37 7.72 -9.69
C LYS A 214 2.15 7.83 -10.99
N GLN A 215 1.93 6.93 -11.95
CA GLN A 215 2.52 7.03 -13.29
C GLN A 215 2.09 8.31 -14.01
N LEU A 216 0.85 8.74 -13.82
CA LEU A 216 0.32 9.99 -14.34
C LEU A 216 0.81 11.23 -13.56
N GLN A 217 1.58 11.04 -12.48
CA GLN A 217 2.04 12.10 -11.58
C GLN A 217 0.88 12.93 -10.98
N TRP A 218 -0.29 12.32 -10.82
CA TRP A 218 -1.44 12.98 -10.23
C TRP A 218 -1.41 12.93 -8.72
N ASP A 219 -1.82 14.04 -8.09
CA ASP A 219 -2.05 14.07 -6.63
C ASP A 219 -3.32 13.29 -6.28
N LYS A 220 -3.28 12.55 -5.19
CA LYS A 220 -4.45 11.88 -4.59
C LYS A 220 -5.62 12.84 -4.39
N LYS A 221 -5.35 14.09 -4.03
CA LYS A 221 -6.36 15.12 -3.80
C LYS A 221 -7.21 15.45 -5.02
N ARG A 222 -6.73 15.11 -6.23
CA ARG A 222 -7.48 15.26 -7.47
C ARG A 222 -8.64 14.26 -7.58
N ILE A 223 -8.55 13.14 -6.86
CA ILE A 223 -9.53 12.07 -6.91
C ILE A 223 -10.57 12.30 -5.81
N PRO A 224 -11.87 12.40 -6.16
CA PRO A 224 -12.94 12.57 -5.17
C PRO A 224 -13.00 11.42 -4.15
N GLU A 225 -13.52 11.71 -2.96
CA GLU A 225 -13.53 10.75 -1.83
C GLU A 225 -14.36 9.48 -2.09
N LYS A 226 -15.33 9.53 -3.01
CA LYS A 226 -16.14 8.37 -3.38
C LYS A 226 -15.35 7.23 -4.06
N TYR A 227 -14.11 7.51 -4.53
CA TYR A 227 -13.29 6.52 -5.22
C TYR A 227 -12.46 5.71 -4.24
N HIS A 228 -12.52 4.40 -4.40
CA HIS A 228 -11.70 3.46 -3.67
C HIS A 228 -10.41 3.19 -4.44
N PHE A 229 -9.28 3.31 -3.75
CA PHE A 229 -7.99 3.03 -4.35
C PHE A 229 -7.64 1.55 -4.24
N ILE A 230 -7.30 0.95 -5.38
CA ILE A 230 -6.64 -0.36 -5.41
C ILE A 230 -5.13 -0.20 -5.61
N ASN A 231 -4.36 -1.23 -5.33
CA ASN A 231 -2.89 -1.24 -5.45
C ASN A 231 -2.17 -0.12 -4.66
N MET A 232 -2.85 0.46 -3.68
CA MET A 232 -2.22 1.44 -2.79
C MET A 232 -1.32 0.72 -1.78
N PRO A 233 -0.01 1.07 -1.71
CA PRO A 233 0.88 0.48 -0.71
C PRO A 233 0.37 0.74 0.71
N PHE A 234 0.53 -0.24 1.59
CA PHE A 234 0.11 -0.16 2.98
C PHE A 234 0.61 1.11 3.70
N LYS A 235 1.84 1.50 3.43
CA LYS A 235 2.43 2.73 3.98
C LYS A 235 1.68 4.00 3.56
N GLU A 236 1.20 4.08 2.33
CA GLU A 236 0.43 5.22 1.84
C GLU A 236 -1.01 5.19 2.36
N GLN A 237 -1.61 4.01 2.41
CA GLN A 237 -2.97 3.81 2.93
C GLN A 237 -3.07 4.24 4.40
N TYR A 238 -2.08 3.91 5.20
CA TYR A 238 -2.04 4.16 6.65
C TYR A 238 -0.99 5.21 7.05
N ARG A 239 -0.67 6.13 6.14
CA ARG A 239 0.37 7.14 6.35
C ARG A 239 0.21 7.93 7.64
N GLY A 240 -1.03 8.32 7.97
CA GLY A 240 -1.32 9.03 9.24
C GLY A 240 -0.96 8.20 10.47
N ILE A 241 -1.38 6.91 10.47
CA ILE A 241 -1.08 5.99 11.58
C ILE A 241 0.44 5.77 11.70
N TRP A 242 1.15 5.60 10.57
CA TRP A 242 2.60 5.46 10.57
C TRP A 242 3.32 6.67 11.14
N ILE A 243 2.90 7.89 10.77
CA ILE A 243 3.48 9.12 11.31
C ILE A 243 3.23 9.20 12.81
N THR A 244 2.00 8.94 13.27
CA THR A 244 1.66 8.95 14.69
C THR A 244 2.50 7.93 15.48
N LEU A 245 2.62 6.70 14.97
CA LEU A 245 3.43 5.66 15.59
C LEU A 245 4.91 6.06 15.70
N MET A 246 5.48 6.62 14.63
CA MET A 246 6.86 7.11 14.63
C MET A 246 7.08 8.23 15.66
N VAL A 247 6.13 9.16 15.79
CA VAL A 247 6.19 10.21 16.80
C VAL A 247 6.13 9.63 18.21
N LEU A 248 5.26 8.67 18.47
CA LEU A 248 5.16 8.00 19.78
C LEU A 248 6.45 7.25 20.13
N ILE A 249 7.02 6.52 19.18
CA ILE A 249 8.32 5.83 19.39
C ILE A 249 9.41 6.85 19.70
N PHE A 250 9.47 7.95 18.95
CA PHE A 250 10.46 9.00 19.20
C PHE A 250 10.31 9.61 20.59
N MET A 251 9.08 9.92 21.03
CA MET A 251 8.80 10.44 22.38
C MET A 251 9.21 9.44 23.46
N LEU A 252 8.95 8.15 23.26
CA LEU A 252 9.35 7.10 24.19
C LEU A 252 10.88 7.03 24.33
N LEU A 253 11.59 6.98 23.19
CA LEU A 253 13.05 6.94 23.17
C LEU A 253 13.66 8.20 23.81
N PHE A 254 13.09 9.37 23.55
CA PHE A 254 13.51 10.62 24.16
C PHE A 254 13.29 10.62 25.68
N SER A 255 12.17 10.08 26.15
CA SER A 255 11.88 9.92 27.56
C SER A 255 12.89 9.00 28.26
N ILE A 256 13.17 7.83 27.64
CA ILE A 256 14.20 6.90 28.16
C ILE A 256 15.57 7.58 28.21
N PHE A 257 15.96 8.26 27.13
CA PHE A 257 17.24 8.97 27.08
C PHE A 257 17.33 10.04 28.18
N SER A 258 16.28 10.83 28.35
CA SER A 258 16.22 11.87 29.40
C SER A 258 16.33 11.28 30.81
N LEU A 259 15.68 10.14 31.04
CA LEU A 259 15.77 9.43 32.31
C LEU A 259 17.21 8.92 32.56
N LEU A 260 17.82 8.31 31.58
CA LEU A 260 19.20 7.81 31.66
C LEU A 260 20.19 8.96 31.91
N LEU A 261 20.02 10.06 31.18
CA LEU A 261 20.84 11.27 31.40
C LEU A 261 20.66 11.83 32.81
N PHE A 262 19.43 11.91 33.31
CA PHE A 262 19.15 12.35 34.67
C PHE A 262 19.82 11.45 35.70
N LEU A 263 19.72 10.12 35.56
CA LEU A 263 20.36 9.16 36.44
C LEU A 263 21.89 9.29 36.41
N TYR A 264 22.45 9.44 35.20
CA TYR A 264 23.88 9.67 35.03
C TYR A 264 24.37 10.95 35.74
N LEU A 265 23.69 12.06 35.52
CA LEU A 265 24.03 13.34 36.17
C LEU A 265 23.89 13.26 37.69
N ARG A 266 22.86 12.57 38.21
CA ARG A 266 22.68 12.32 39.64
C ARG A 266 23.82 11.50 40.21
N GLU A 267 24.28 10.47 39.51
CA GLU A 267 25.42 9.67 39.96
C GLU A 267 26.71 10.46 39.95
N GLN A 268 26.98 11.27 38.93
CA GLN A 268 28.14 12.17 38.89
C GLN A 268 28.13 13.16 40.06
N LYS A 269 26.97 13.71 40.36
CA LYS A 269 26.84 14.62 41.55
C LYS A 269 27.14 13.88 42.87
N ARG A 270 26.65 12.65 43.04
CA ARG A 270 26.94 11.83 44.22
C ARG A 270 28.44 11.53 44.35
N LYS A 271 29.11 11.15 43.24
CA LYS A 271 30.56 10.91 43.23
C LYS A 271 31.35 12.15 43.62
N LYS A 272 30.97 13.31 43.08
CA LYS A 272 31.61 14.59 43.50
C LYS A 272 31.41 14.90 44.98
N MET A 273 30.21 14.74 45.50
CA MET A 273 29.94 14.99 46.94
C MET A 273 30.73 14.04 47.85
N ALA A 274 30.83 12.75 47.46
CA ALA A 274 31.65 11.78 48.21
C ALA A 274 33.14 12.14 48.16
N LEU A 275 33.67 12.62 47.04
CA LEU A 275 35.05 13.09 46.93
C LEU A 275 35.32 14.30 47.78
N TYR A 276 34.40 15.28 47.82
CA TYR A 276 34.52 16.44 48.68
C TYR A 276 34.51 16.06 50.18
N ALA A 277 33.59 15.17 50.59
CA ALA A 277 33.52 14.68 51.98
C ALA A 277 34.82 13.95 52.37
N LEU A 278 35.38 13.12 51.47
CA LEU A 278 36.66 12.45 51.75
C LEU A 278 37.83 13.42 51.82
N ALA A 279 37.82 14.49 51.00
CA ALA A 279 38.87 15.52 51.06
C ALA A 279 38.82 16.32 52.43
N ASP A 280 37.62 16.69 52.87
CA ASP A 280 37.36 17.37 54.12
C ASP A 280 37.77 16.48 55.28
N GLU A 281 37.45 15.20 55.30
CA GLU A 281 37.87 14.26 56.34
C GLU A 281 39.40 14.11 56.40
N LYS A 282 40.07 14.04 55.24
CA LYS A 282 41.52 13.99 55.13
C LYS A 282 42.17 15.29 55.70
N GLU A 283 41.60 16.45 55.36
CA GLU A 283 42.10 17.75 55.90
C GLU A 283 41.91 17.82 57.38
N THR A 284 40.77 17.42 57.92
CA THR A 284 40.50 17.35 59.35
C THR A 284 41.45 16.43 60.10
N LEU A 285 41.72 15.23 59.49
CA LEU A 285 42.72 14.28 60.03
C LEU A 285 44.12 14.88 60.04
N ALA A 286 44.53 15.54 58.95
CA ALA A 286 45.84 16.17 58.83
C ALA A 286 46.03 17.28 59.94
N LEU A 287 45.02 18.16 60.09
CA LEU A 287 45.03 19.20 61.15
C LEU A 287 45.04 18.59 62.55
N SER A 288 44.37 17.50 62.78
CA SER A 288 44.37 16.81 64.08
C SER A 288 45.72 16.21 64.40
N ILE A 289 46.43 15.71 63.41
CA ILE A 289 47.79 15.16 63.56
C ILE A 289 48.79 16.29 63.84
N GLU A 290 48.71 17.42 63.11
CA GLU A 290 49.62 18.56 63.35
C GLU A 290 49.36 19.25 64.66
N GLY A 291 48.10 19.40 65.08
CA GLY A 291 47.74 20.13 66.35
C GLY A 291 47.93 19.33 67.63
N GLY A 292 48.01 18.02 67.58
CA GLY A 292 47.93 17.13 68.72
C GLY A 292 49.23 16.43 69.17
N ASN A 293 50.35 16.64 68.51
CA ASN A 293 51.54 15.78 68.64
C ASN A 293 51.27 14.29 68.52
N THR A 294 50.27 13.94 67.68
CA THR A 294 49.88 12.56 67.41
C THR A 294 50.44 12.14 66.08
N TYR A 295 50.87 10.90 65.94
CA TYR A 295 51.49 10.37 64.77
C TYR A 295 50.59 9.22 64.18
N ALA A 296 50.37 9.22 62.90
CA ALA A 296 49.63 8.14 62.27
C ALA A 296 50.49 6.90 62.12
N TRP A 297 49.87 5.73 62.27
CA TRP A 297 50.53 4.47 62.06
C TRP A 297 49.58 3.53 61.31
N LYS A 298 50.17 2.56 60.64
CA LYS A 298 49.41 1.47 59.95
C LYS A 298 50.10 0.14 60.26
N LEU A 299 49.29 -0.91 60.38
CA LEU A 299 49.76 -2.27 60.41
C LEU A 299 49.93 -2.77 58.98
N GLN A 300 51.14 -3.23 58.64
CA GLN A 300 51.43 -3.78 57.33
C GLN A 300 52.39 -4.98 57.48
N ASP A 301 51.99 -6.17 56.99
CA ASP A 301 52.81 -7.39 57.12
C ASP A 301 53.27 -7.71 58.53
N GLU A 302 52.33 -7.66 59.51
CA GLU A 302 52.57 -7.86 60.95
C GLU A 302 53.56 -6.86 61.58
N CYS A 303 53.95 -5.83 60.85
CA CYS A 303 54.80 -4.75 61.35
C CYS A 303 54.02 -3.43 61.39
N ILE A 304 54.35 -2.61 62.34
CA ILE A 304 53.81 -1.26 62.47
C ILE A 304 54.73 -0.31 61.72
N VAL A 305 54.09 0.41 60.79
CA VAL A 305 54.74 1.48 60.01
C VAL A 305 54.25 2.82 60.56
N LEU A 306 55.13 3.53 61.22
CA LEU A 306 54.90 4.87 61.74
C LEU A 306 55.22 5.94 60.73
N GLU A 307 54.50 7.04 60.75
CA GLU A 307 54.66 8.17 59.84
C GLU A 307 56.07 8.80 59.98
N ASN A 308 56.60 9.34 58.88
CA ASN A 308 57.91 9.97 58.84
C ASN A 308 58.07 11.11 59.87
N ALA A 309 57.00 11.75 60.22
CA ALA A 309 56.97 12.81 61.22
C ALA A 309 57.35 12.27 62.61
N PHE A 310 56.92 11.07 62.99
CA PHE A 310 57.32 10.41 64.27
C PHE A 310 58.85 10.22 64.35
N TRP A 311 59.40 9.61 63.25
CA TRP A 311 60.86 9.34 63.24
C TRP A 311 61.74 10.60 63.31
N LYS A 312 61.26 11.67 62.67
CA LYS A 312 61.90 13.01 62.79
C LYS A 312 61.85 13.54 64.17
N SER A 313 60.73 13.33 64.90
CA SER A 313 60.57 13.85 66.25
C SER A 313 61.54 13.24 67.30
N ILE A 314 61.92 11.97 67.04
CA ILE A 314 62.86 11.25 67.87
C ILE A 314 64.28 11.16 67.28
N ASN A 315 64.49 11.85 66.12
CA ASN A 315 65.76 11.95 65.45
C ASN A 315 66.33 10.56 64.96
N GLU A 316 65.39 9.64 64.56
CA GLU A 316 65.74 8.32 64.06
C GLU A 316 65.34 8.14 62.56
N VAL A 317 65.87 7.09 61.94
CA VAL A 317 65.59 6.75 60.54
C VAL A 317 64.32 5.90 60.45
N PRO A 318 63.39 6.22 59.52
CA PRO A 318 62.18 5.44 59.36
C PRO A 318 62.45 3.95 59.12
N ARG A 319 61.78 3.10 59.95
CA ARG A 319 61.80 1.65 59.85
C ARG A 319 60.46 1.00 60.19
N LYS A 320 60.25 -0.25 59.81
CA LYS A 320 59.11 -1.02 60.28
C LYS A 320 59.43 -1.55 61.68
N LEU A 321 58.49 -1.48 62.59
CA LEU A 321 58.63 -2.00 63.99
C LEU A 321 57.69 -3.23 64.14
N THR A 322 58.16 -4.22 64.90
CA THR A 322 57.23 -5.20 65.45
C THR A 322 56.50 -4.63 66.64
N ILE A 323 55.41 -5.29 67.05
CA ILE A 323 54.63 -4.81 68.22
C ILE A 323 55.51 -4.75 69.45
N ASP A 324 56.32 -5.76 69.65
CA ASP A 324 57.22 -5.87 70.79
C ASP A 324 58.33 -4.75 70.82
N GLU A 325 58.80 -4.36 69.61
CA GLU A 325 59.75 -3.25 69.50
C GLU A 325 59.09 -1.90 69.75
N LEU A 326 57.83 -1.73 69.50
CA LEU A 326 57.09 -0.49 69.75
C LEU A 326 56.94 -0.25 71.22
N GLU A 327 56.79 -1.29 72.09
CA GLU A 327 56.66 -1.18 73.52
C GLU A 327 57.96 -0.70 74.20
N SER A 328 59.06 -0.72 73.50
CA SER A 328 60.36 -0.31 73.98
C SER A 328 60.68 1.17 73.80
N TYR A 329 59.84 1.88 73.03
CA TYR A 329 59.92 3.32 72.81
C TYR A 329 58.96 4.10 73.71
#